data_40fbcf6d081777e30a7ad01add3f36a4
#
_entry.id   40fbcf6d081777e30a7ad01add3f36a4
#
_cell.length_a   1.000
_cell.length_b   1.000
_cell.length_c   1.000
_cell.angle_alpha   90.00
_cell.angle_beta   90.00
_cell.angle_gamma   90.00
#
_symmetry.space_group_name_H-M   'P 1'
#
loop_
_entity.id
_entity.type
_entity.pdbx_description
1 polymer ?
#
loop_
_entity_poly.entity_id
_entity_poly.type
_entity_poly.pdbx_seq_one_letter_code
_entity_poly.pdbx_strand_id
1 'polypeptide(L)' 'MDSTIHRFKNVRIAMFIGDHPPVHVHLLGPGFKVLIEVATLEAKGRADAKTVAEAKAWIVENREYIMRIWIERGAKR' A
#
# COMPACT_ATOMS: atom_id res chain seq x y z
N MET A 1 -13.91 10.27 0.45
CA MET A 1 -12.50 10.62 0.24
C MET A 1 -11.78 9.46 -0.41
N ASP A 2 -11.02 9.71 -1.45
CA ASP A 2 -10.28 8.66 -2.14
C ASP A 2 -9.03 8.28 -1.33
N SER A 3 -8.91 7.01 -0.97
CA SER A 3 -7.76 6.49 -0.21
C SER A 3 -6.58 6.12 -1.10
N THR A 4 -6.75 6.22 -2.42
CA THR A 4 -5.71 5.84 -3.38
C THR A 4 -4.53 6.79 -3.32
N ILE A 5 -3.32 6.22 -3.26
CA ILE A 5 -2.08 7.01 -3.30
C ILE A 5 -1.30 6.78 -4.59
N HIS A 6 -1.60 5.70 -5.30
CA HIS A 6 -0.95 5.39 -6.57
C HIS A 6 -1.81 4.41 -7.37
N ARG A 7 -1.79 4.55 -8.69
CA ARG A 7 -2.48 3.63 -9.60
C ARG A 7 -1.53 3.13 -10.66
N PHE A 8 -1.67 1.84 -11.02
CA PHE A 8 -0.99 1.29 -12.18
C PHE A 8 -1.89 0.20 -12.78
N LYS A 9 -2.07 0.25 -14.11
CA LYS A 9 -3.01 -0.63 -14.79
C LYS A 9 -4.40 -0.50 -14.15
N ASN A 10 -5.05 -1.59 -13.82
CA ASN A 10 -6.35 -1.59 -13.15
C ASN A 10 -6.24 -1.89 -11.65
N VAL A 11 -5.08 -1.55 -11.07
CA VAL A 11 -4.76 -1.81 -9.68
C VAL A 11 -4.47 -0.47 -8.99
N ARG A 12 -4.79 -0.38 -7.71
CA ARG A 12 -4.47 0.81 -6.94
C ARG A 12 -3.81 0.46 -5.61
N ILE A 13 -2.93 1.34 -5.18
CA ILE A 13 -2.34 1.27 -3.85
C ILE A 13 -3.06 2.30 -3.00
N ALA A 14 -3.58 1.88 -1.85
CA ALA A 14 -4.40 2.72 -0.99
C ALA A 14 -3.88 2.70 0.45
N MET A 15 -4.14 3.80 1.16
CA MET A 15 -3.83 3.92 2.57
C MET A 15 -5.04 4.56 3.24
N PHE A 16 -5.58 3.89 4.26
CA PHE A 16 -6.81 4.33 4.91
C PHE A 16 -6.55 5.19 6.14
N ILE A 17 -7.49 6.09 6.44
CA ILE A 17 -7.41 6.96 7.61
C ILE A 17 -7.51 6.10 8.88
N GLY A 18 -6.61 6.36 9.84
CA GLY A 18 -6.65 5.68 11.13
C GLY A 18 -6.11 4.27 11.15
N ASP A 19 -5.38 3.85 10.11
CA ASP A 19 -4.75 2.54 10.10
C ASP A 19 -3.78 2.38 11.28
N HIS A 20 -3.64 1.14 11.75
CA HIS A 20 -2.75 0.80 12.85
C HIS A 20 -1.36 0.42 12.36
N PRO A 21 -0.30 0.73 13.15
CA PRO A 21 1.05 0.24 12.79
C PRO A 21 1.09 -1.30 12.81
N PRO A 22 2.04 -1.91 12.10
CA PRO A 22 3.13 -1.27 11.36
C PRO A 22 2.63 -0.59 10.09
N VAL A 23 3.42 0.35 9.57
CA VAL A 23 3.06 1.08 8.35
C VAL A 23 2.86 0.10 7.21
N HIS A 24 1.70 0.18 6.57
CA HIS A 24 1.35 -0.73 5.48
C HIS A 24 0.47 -0.03 4.46
N VAL A 25 0.41 -0.61 3.27
CA VAL A 25 -0.49 -0.15 2.22
C VAL A 25 -1.37 -1.30 1.77
N HIS A 26 -2.49 -0.97 1.13
CA HIS A 26 -3.43 -1.94 0.59
C HIS A 26 -3.31 -1.95 -0.92
N LEU A 27 -3.02 -3.10 -1.51
CA LEU A 27 -3.00 -3.28 -2.95
C LEU A 27 -4.35 -3.84 -3.36
N LEU A 28 -5.12 -3.07 -4.10
CA LEU A 28 -6.50 -3.39 -4.45
C LEU A 28 -6.66 -3.52 -5.96
N GLY A 29 -7.30 -4.56 -6.39
CA GLY A 29 -7.57 -4.80 -7.79
C GLY A 29 -8.79 -5.67 -7.99
N PRO A 30 -9.16 -5.96 -9.26
CA PRO A 30 -10.31 -6.83 -9.53
C PRO A 30 -10.13 -8.20 -8.90
N GLY A 31 -10.99 -8.53 -7.96
CA GLY A 31 -10.99 -9.85 -7.34
C GLY A 31 -9.89 -10.13 -6.35
N PHE A 32 -9.10 -9.12 -5.92
CA PHE A 32 -8.06 -9.37 -4.94
C PHE A 32 -7.79 -8.17 -4.04
N LYS A 33 -7.19 -8.47 -2.89
CA LYS A 33 -6.77 -7.49 -1.91
C LYS A 33 -5.54 -8.04 -1.21
N VAL A 34 -4.45 -7.26 -1.23
CA VAL A 34 -3.18 -7.65 -0.59
C VAL A 34 -2.74 -6.51 0.32
N LEU A 35 -2.28 -6.87 1.51
CA LEU A 35 -1.72 -5.90 2.44
C LEU A 35 -0.21 -6.04 2.42
N ILE A 36 0.51 -4.95 2.21
CA ILE A 36 1.98 -4.97 2.12
C ILE A 36 2.57 -4.07 3.18
N GLU A 37 3.40 -4.64 4.04
CA GLU A 37 4.11 -3.89 5.07
C GLU A 37 5.27 -3.12 4.42
N VAL A 38 5.37 -1.84 4.72
CA VAL A 38 6.31 -0.95 4.01
C VAL A 38 7.77 -1.22 4.37
N ALA A 39 8.06 -1.53 5.63
CA ALA A 39 9.45 -1.76 6.07
C ALA A 39 10.02 -3.08 5.54
N THR A 40 9.25 -4.16 5.64
CA THR A 40 9.72 -5.50 5.31
C THR A 40 9.35 -5.97 3.91
N LEU A 41 8.36 -5.33 3.31
CA LEU A 41 7.72 -5.73 2.04
C LEU A 41 6.98 -7.06 2.14
N GLU A 42 6.68 -7.49 3.36
CA GLU A 42 5.87 -8.69 3.56
C GLU A 42 4.45 -8.45 3.04
N ALA A 43 3.98 -9.37 2.21
CA ALA A 43 2.65 -9.27 1.60
C ALA A 43 1.72 -10.33 2.17
N LYS A 44 0.50 -9.93 2.52
CA LYS A 44 -0.54 -10.84 3.01
C LYS A 44 -1.73 -10.76 2.08
N GLY A 45 -2.10 -11.89 1.50
CA GLY A 45 -3.16 -11.98 0.53
C GLY A 45 -2.64 -12.60 -0.76
N ARG A 46 -3.52 -12.74 -1.73
CA ARG A 46 -3.17 -13.37 -3.00
C ARG A 46 -3.43 -12.43 -4.16
N ALA A 47 -2.43 -12.31 -5.02
CA ALA A 47 -2.52 -11.58 -6.27
C ALA A 47 -1.45 -12.12 -7.20
N ASP A 48 -1.51 -11.74 -8.45
CA ASP A 48 -0.50 -12.09 -9.44
C ASP A 48 0.89 -11.66 -8.96
N ALA A 49 1.86 -12.54 -9.03
CA ALA A 49 3.21 -12.28 -8.53
C ALA A 49 3.85 -11.04 -9.18
N LYS A 50 3.61 -10.85 -10.46
CA LYS A 50 4.14 -9.68 -11.19
C LYS A 50 3.53 -8.38 -10.65
N THR A 51 2.23 -8.38 -10.39
CA THR A 51 1.53 -7.22 -9.84
C THR A 51 2.06 -6.88 -8.44
N VAL A 52 2.24 -7.89 -7.61
CA VAL A 52 2.79 -7.69 -6.26
C VAL A 52 4.22 -7.15 -6.34
N ALA A 53 5.04 -7.68 -7.25
CA ALA A 53 6.41 -7.21 -7.42
C ALA A 53 6.46 -5.75 -7.87
N GLU A 54 5.59 -5.36 -8.78
CA GLU A 54 5.49 -3.95 -9.22
C GLU A 54 5.12 -3.03 -8.06
N ALA A 55 4.17 -3.47 -7.22
CA ALA A 55 3.75 -2.70 -6.06
C ALA A 55 4.90 -2.55 -5.05
N LYS A 56 5.63 -3.62 -4.80
CA LYS A 56 6.78 -3.57 -3.88
C LYS A 56 7.87 -2.63 -4.40
N ALA A 57 8.14 -2.67 -5.71
CA ALA A 57 9.12 -1.76 -6.30
C ALA A 57 8.72 -0.30 -6.11
N TRP A 58 7.45 0.01 -6.33
CA TRP A 58 6.95 1.37 -6.11
C TRP A 58 7.09 1.78 -4.64
N ILE A 59 6.76 0.88 -3.71
CA ILE A 59 6.88 1.15 -2.28
C ILE A 59 8.32 1.51 -1.90
N VAL A 60 9.29 0.74 -2.39
CA VAL A 60 10.71 0.98 -2.10
C VAL A 60 11.12 2.38 -2.54
N GLU A 61 10.69 2.81 -3.73
CA GLU A 61 11.06 4.11 -4.27
C GLU A 61 10.32 5.26 -3.61
N ASN A 62 9.22 4.98 -2.89
CA ASN A 62 8.33 6.02 -2.39
C ASN A 62 8.09 5.94 -0.88
N ARG A 63 9.02 5.35 -0.12
CA ARG A 63 8.84 5.19 1.32
C ARG A 63 8.62 6.50 2.06
N GLU A 64 9.36 7.55 1.70
CA GLU A 64 9.19 8.85 2.36
C GLU A 64 7.81 9.44 2.09
N TYR A 65 7.36 9.34 0.85
CA TYR A 65 6.03 9.80 0.47
C TYR A 65 4.95 9.03 1.24
N ILE A 66 5.09 7.71 1.33
CA ILE A 66 4.15 6.85 2.05
C ILE A 66 4.10 7.23 3.53
N MET A 67 5.26 7.45 4.16
CA MET A 67 5.32 7.85 5.56
C MET A 67 4.65 9.20 5.80
N ARG A 68 4.82 10.13 4.88
CA ARG A 68 4.17 11.44 4.98
C ARG A 68 2.66 11.30 4.96
N ILE A 69 2.14 10.48 4.04
CA ILE A 69 0.70 10.25 3.95
C ILE A 69 0.18 9.55 5.21
N TRP A 70 0.94 8.56 5.70
CA TRP A 70 0.60 7.85 6.93
C TRP A 70 0.36 8.82 8.08
N ILE A 71 1.27 9.77 8.25
CA ILE A 71 1.17 10.78 9.30
C ILE A 71 0.00 11.73 9.04
N GLU A 72 -0.14 12.22 7.80
CA GLU A 72 -1.19 13.17 7.43
C GLU A 72 -2.59 12.61 7.61
N ARG A 73 -2.78 11.31 7.40
CA ARG A 73 -4.08 10.66 7.54
C ARG A 73 -4.39 10.26 8.98
N GLY A 74 -3.57 10.68 9.95
CA GLY A 74 -3.82 10.43 11.35
C GLY A 74 -3.74 8.96 11.74
N ALA A 75 -2.90 8.20 11.05
CA ALA A 75 -2.70 6.81 11.37
C ALA A 75 -2.05 6.65 12.74
N LYS A 76 -2.32 5.54 13.42
CA LYS A 76 -1.73 5.25 14.72
C LYS A 76 -0.23 5.01 14.55
N ARG A 77 0.54 5.45 15.55
CA ARG A 77 2.00 5.29 15.53
C ARG A 77 2.46 4.21 16.49
#